data_c8c0cf186dd81e1b8a931162f8f3381e
#
_entry.id   c8c0cf186dd81e1b8a931162f8f3381e
#
_cell.length_a   1.000
_cell.length_b   1.000
_cell.length_c   1.000
_cell.angle_alpha   90.00
_cell.angle_beta   90.00
_cell.angle_gamma   90.00
#
_symmetry.space_group_name_H-M   'P 1'
#
loop_
_entity.id
_entity.type
_entity.pdbx_description
1 polymer ?
#
loop_
_entity_poly.entity_id
_entity_poly.type
_entity_poly.pdbx_seq_one_letter_code
_entity_poly.pdbx_strand_id
1 'polypeptide(L)'
;MQLRAARRRLGLSQRALAERSGVHQPTIAAIETGRRTPTDQARAQLEAAVRVRPSVALASHRREVIDVIVRRHGTAAMVFGSVARSDDTLDSDLDLIVTLPEGADLLDVMDLADEIESVIGVHVDIASGRSHGPVMDQARREAVPL
;
A
#
# COMPACT_ATOMS: atom_id res chain seq x y z
N MET A 1 -14.56 4.05 1.60
CA MET A 1 -13.46 4.36 0.64
C MET A 1 -13.08 5.82 0.71
N GLN A 2 -11.83 6.15 0.94
CA GLN A 2 -11.33 7.53 0.88
C GLN A 2 -10.88 7.86 -0.55
N LEU A 3 -11.86 7.98 -1.46
CA LEU A 3 -11.64 8.14 -2.90
C LEU A 3 -10.65 9.27 -3.24
N ARG A 4 -10.82 10.43 -2.61
CA ARG A 4 -9.95 11.59 -2.84
C ARG A 4 -8.49 11.32 -2.48
N ALA A 5 -8.23 10.60 -1.38
CA ALA A 5 -6.88 10.21 -0.98
C ALA A 5 -6.28 9.21 -1.97
N ALA A 6 -7.02 8.17 -2.34
CA ALA A 6 -6.58 7.17 -3.32
C ALA A 6 -6.25 7.80 -4.68
N ARG A 7 -7.12 8.66 -5.20
CA ARG A 7 -6.89 9.38 -6.44
C ARG A 7 -5.62 10.25 -6.38
N ARG A 8 -5.43 10.98 -5.26
CA ARG A 8 -4.26 11.86 -5.10
C ARG A 8 -2.95 11.09 -5.01
N ARG A 9 -2.93 9.93 -4.33
CA ARG A 9 -1.75 9.04 -4.31
C ARG A 9 -1.29 8.67 -5.72
N LEU A 10 -2.24 8.46 -6.63
CA LEU A 10 -1.95 8.15 -8.03
C LEU A 10 -1.67 9.39 -8.91
N GLY A 11 -1.63 10.58 -8.33
CA GLY A 11 -1.43 11.83 -9.09
C GLY A 11 -2.56 12.16 -10.07
N LEU A 12 -3.73 11.50 -9.94
CA LEU A 12 -4.84 11.69 -10.88
C LEU A 12 -5.64 12.96 -10.58
N SER A 13 -6.00 13.72 -11.62
CA SER A 13 -7.07 14.70 -11.54
C SER A 13 -8.44 14.02 -11.46
N GLN A 14 -9.49 14.73 -11.03
CA GLN A 14 -10.85 14.18 -11.07
C GLN A 14 -11.28 13.82 -12.49
N ARG A 15 -10.82 14.56 -13.49
CA ARG A 15 -11.09 14.30 -14.89
C ARG A 15 -10.39 13.02 -15.37
N ALA A 16 -9.12 12.85 -15.03
CA ALA A 16 -8.39 11.61 -15.34
C ALA A 16 -9.02 10.37 -14.67
N LEU A 17 -9.49 10.52 -13.42
CA LEU A 17 -10.23 9.45 -12.76
C LEU A 17 -11.58 9.17 -13.46
N ALA A 18 -12.27 10.19 -13.93
CA ALA A 18 -13.52 10.01 -14.70
C ALA A 18 -13.28 9.23 -16.00
N GLU A 19 -12.25 9.60 -16.75
CA GLU A 19 -11.84 8.92 -17.99
C GLU A 19 -11.48 7.44 -17.71
N ARG A 20 -10.77 7.18 -16.61
CA ARG A 20 -10.32 5.84 -16.21
C ARG A 20 -11.43 4.94 -15.66
N SER A 21 -12.37 5.53 -14.92
CA SER A 21 -13.45 4.78 -14.23
C SER A 21 -14.75 4.69 -15.03
N GLY A 22 -14.96 5.57 -16.01
CA GLY A 22 -16.26 5.74 -16.67
C GLY A 22 -17.31 6.47 -15.83
N VAL A 23 -16.96 6.93 -14.62
CA VAL A 23 -17.86 7.72 -13.76
C VAL A 23 -17.70 9.20 -14.05
N HIS A 24 -18.81 9.91 -14.30
CA HIS A 24 -18.77 11.33 -14.63
C HIS A 24 -18.07 12.18 -13.55
N GLN A 25 -17.21 13.11 -13.99
CA GLN A 25 -16.42 13.97 -13.09
C GLN A 25 -17.26 14.71 -12.03
N PRO A 26 -18.45 15.31 -12.33
CA PRO A 26 -19.27 15.93 -11.29
C PRO A 26 -19.75 14.96 -10.21
N THR A 27 -19.99 13.69 -10.57
CA THR A 27 -20.34 12.63 -9.63
C THR A 27 -19.15 12.32 -8.71
N ILE A 28 -17.94 12.21 -9.25
CA ILE A 28 -16.70 12.03 -8.49
C ILE A 28 -16.51 13.18 -7.50
N ALA A 29 -16.68 14.44 -7.95
CA ALA A 29 -16.58 15.63 -7.11
C ALA A 29 -17.60 15.61 -5.95
N ALA A 30 -18.83 15.19 -6.22
CA ALA A 30 -19.88 15.07 -5.21
C ALA A 30 -19.59 13.96 -4.19
N ILE A 31 -19.04 12.83 -4.63
CA ILE A 31 -18.61 11.71 -3.77
C ILE A 31 -17.44 12.15 -2.89
N GLU A 32 -16.41 12.77 -3.46
CA GLU A 32 -15.22 13.23 -2.73
C GLU A 32 -15.52 14.31 -1.68
N THR A 33 -16.59 15.06 -1.85
CA THR A 33 -17.04 16.09 -0.91
C THR A 33 -18.12 15.58 0.07
N GLY A 34 -18.49 14.29 0.00
CA GLY A 34 -19.52 13.70 0.85
C GLY A 34 -20.96 14.12 0.52
N ARG A 35 -21.17 14.89 -0.58
CA ARG A 35 -22.51 15.33 -1.03
C ARG A 35 -23.31 14.21 -1.68
N ARG A 36 -22.64 13.11 -2.08
CA ARG A 36 -23.29 11.97 -2.71
C ARG A 36 -22.65 10.67 -2.27
N THR A 37 -23.48 9.69 -1.91
CA THR A 37 -23.04 8.30 -1.73
C THR A 37 -22.97 7.63 -3.09
N PRO A 38 -21.87 6.93 -3.44
CA PRO A 38 -21.78 6.19 -4.69
C PRO A 38 -22.79 5.02 -4.68
N THR A 39 -23.35 4.71 -5.84
CA THR A 39 -24.04 3.42 -6.06
C THR A 39 -23.01 2.29 -6.03
N ASP A 40 -23.45 1.04 -5.84
CA ASP A 40 -22.53 -0.11 -5.81
C ASP A 40 -21.73 -0.24 -7.12
N GLN A 41 -22.39 0.01 -8.26
CA GLN A 41 -21.71 0.02 -9.56
C GLN A 41 -20.65 1.12 -9.63
N ALA A 42 -20.97 2.36 -9.26
CA ALA A 42 -20.03 3.47 -9.28
C ALA A 42 -18.88 3.23 -8.29
N ARG A 43 -19.17 2.62 -7.13
CA ARG A 43 -18.16 2.22 -6.14
C ARG A 43 -17.17 1.24 -6.76
N ALA A 44 -17.65 0.13 -7.33
CA ALA A 44 -16.82 -0.88 -7.96
C ALA A 44 -15.95 -0.32 -9.09
N GLN A 45 -16.53 0.55 -9.95
CA GLN A 45 -15.80 1.22 -11.03
C GLN A 45 -14.67 2.14 -10.50
N LEU A 46 -14.95 2.92 -9.46
CA LEU A 46 -13.98 3.82 -8.85
C LEU A 46 -12.89 3.06 -8.10
N GLU A 47 -13.24 2.00 -7.37
CA GLU A 47 -12.28 1.12 -6.70
C GLU A 47 -11.34 0.46 -7.71
N ALA A 48 -11.87 -0.11 -8.78
CA ALA A 48 -11.06 -0.69 -9.85
C ALA A 48 -10.12 0.34 -10.51
N ALA A 49 -10.60 1.58 -10.69
CA ALA A 49 -9.84 2.65 -11.33
C ALA A 49 -8.68 3.19 -10.46
N VAL A 50 -8.74 3.03 -9.15
CA VAL A 50 -7.65 3.48 -8.23
C VAL A 50 -6.77 2.34 -7.74
N ARG A 51 -7.00 1.10 -8.19
CA ARG A 51 -6.11 -0.03 -7.86
C ARG A 51 -4.79 0.10 -8.58
N VAL A 52 -3.74 -0.28 -7.89
CA VAL A 52 -2.37 -0.27 -8.37
C VAL A 52 -1.64 -1.50 -7.85
N ARG A 53 -0.70 -2.05 -8.62
CA ARG A 53 0.15 -3.15 -8.15
C ARG A 53 1.07 -2.67 -7.03
N PRO A 54 1.36 -3.50 -6.01
CA PRO A 54 2.26 -3.15 -4.91
C PRO A 54 3.63 -2.66 -5.38
N SER A 55 4.22 -3.28 -6.39
CA SER A 55 5.50 -2.85 -6.97
C SER A 55 5.47 -1.41 -7.49
N VAL A 56 4.38 -1.02 -8.16
CA VAL A 56 4.19 0.34 -8.70
C VAL A 56 3.93 1.35 -7.58
N ALA A 57 3.10 0.98 -6.60
CA ALA A 57 2.82 1.81 -5.43
C ALA A 57 4.09 2.08 -4.62
N LEU A 58 4.88 1.02 -4.36
CA LEU A 58 6.16 1.12 -3.65
C LEU A 58 7.17 1.97 -4.43
N ALA A 59 7.33 1.76 -5.73
CA ALA A 59 8.25 2.56 -6.55
C ALA A 59 7.91 4.06 -6.52
N SER A 60 6.61 4.40 -6.51
CA SER A 60 6.13 5.79 -6.48
C SER A 60 6.31 6.48 -5.13
N HIS A 61 6.31 5.72 -4.02
CA HIS A 61 6.33 6.23 -2.64
C HIS A 61 7.46 5.65 -1.79
N ARG A 62 8.50 5.09 -2.43
CA ARG A 62 9.58 4.40 -1.74
C ARG A 62 10.22 5.23 -0.64
N ARG A 63 10.42 6.52 -0.90
CA ARG A 63 11.04 7.44 0.06
C ARG A 63 10.17 7.63 1.29
N GLU A 64 8.87 7.87 1.09
CA GLU A 64 7.92 8.03 2.19
C GLU A 64 7.82 6.76 3.03
N VAL A 65 7.85 5.57 2.41
CA VAL A 65 7.85 4.28 3.13
C VAL A 65 9.11 4.15 3.99
N ILE A 66 10.28 4.47 3.45
CA ILE A 66 11.54 4.47 4.21
C ILE A 66 11.47 5.46 5.37
N ASP A 67 10.93 6.68 5.14
CA ASP A 67 10.79 7.70 6.17
C ASP A 67 9.86 7.24 7.31
N VAL A 68 8.76 6.51 6.99
CA VAL A 68 7.89 5.88 7.99
C VAL A 68 8.66 4.87 8.84
N ILE A 69 9.39 3.96 8.20
CA ILE A 69 10.17 2.92 8.89
C ILE A 69 11.24 3.55 9.81
N VAL A 70 11.94 4.56 9.33
CA VAL A 70 12.98 5.27 10.10
C VAL A 70 12.37 6.01 11.31
N ARG A 71 11.22 6.67 11.15
CA ARG A 71 10.51 7.32 12.28
C ARG A 71 10.11 6.34 13.38
N ARG A 72 9.82 5.10 13.03
CA ARG A 72 9.51 3.99 13.95
C ARG A 72 10.78 3.27 14.43
N HIS A 73 11.97 3.85 14.16
CA HIS A 73 13.28 3.25 14.49
C HIS A 73 13.49 1.85 13.90
N GLY A 74 12.79 1.54 12.80
CA GLY A 74 12.98 0.29 12.07
C GLY A 74 14.29 0.30 11.27
N THR A 75 14.88 -0.86 11.13
CA THR A 75 16.13 -1.08 10.40
C THR A 75 16.03 -2.32 9.51
N ALA A 76 16.99 -2.49 8.61
CA ALA A 76 17.11 -3.66 7.75
C ALA A 76 15.79 -4.00 7.00
N ALA A 77 15.15 -2.96 6.44
CA ALA A 77 13.92 -3.14 5.68
C ALA A 77 14.20 -3.85 4.35
N MET A 78 13.46 -4.91 4.09
CA MET A 78 13.57 -5.72 2.87
C MET A 78 12.17 -6.00 2.30
N VAL A 79 12.08 -6.13 0.99
CA VAL A 79 10.87 -6.58 0.28
C VAL A 79 11.03 -8.05 -0.05
N PHE A 80 9.99 -8.86 0.16
CA PHE A 80 9.96 -10.26 -0.24
C PHE A 80 8.68 -10.61 -0.98
N GLY A 81 8.40 -11.89 -1.21
CA GLY A 81 7.17 -12.33 -1.86
C GLY A 81 7.07 -11.92 -3.34
N SER A 82 5.85 -11.68 -3.80
CA SER A 82 5.56 -11.43 -5.22
C SER A 82 6.25 -10.19 -5.78
N VAL A 83 6.36 -9.12 -4.99
CA VAL A 83 7.04 -7.88 -5.41
C VAL A 83 8.54 -8.12 -5.65
N ALA A 84 9.20 -8.85 -4.74
CA ALA A 84 10.62 -9.18 -4.89
C ALA A 84 10.89 -10.07 -6.11
N ARG A 85 9.96 -10.99 -6.42
CA ARG A 85 10.03 -11.87 -7.60
C ARG A 85 9.57 -11.19 -8.90
N SER A 86 9.04 -9.98 -8.84
CA SER A 86 8.46 -9.24 -9.98
C SER A 86 7.25 -9.93 -10.62
N ASP A 87 6.49 -10.71 -9.85
CA ASP A 87 5.27 -11.40 -10.30
C ASP A 87 3.99 -10.92 -9.60
N ASP A 88 4.05 -9.76 -8.93
CA ASP A 88 2.91 -9.13 -8.26
C ASP A 88 1.81 -8.70 -9.23
N THR A 89 0.57 -8.77 -8.78
CA THR A 89 -0.64 -8.40 -9.51
C THR A 89 -1.40 -7.28 -8.78
N LEU A 90 -2.57 -6.89 -9.30
CA LEU A 90 -3.46 -5.93 -8.60
C LEU A 90 -4.08 -6.53 -7.32
N ASP A 91 -4.04 -7.83 -7.14
CA ASP A 91 -4.58 -8.54 -5.98
C ASP A 91 -3.49 -8.99 -5.00
N SER A 92 -2.23 -8.66 -5.28
CA SER A 92 -1.10 -8.94 -4.39
C SER A 92 -1.01 -7.91 -3.27
N ASP A 93 -0.42 -8.34 -2.16
CA ASP A 93 -0.03 -7.49 -1.03
C ASP A 93 1.45 -7.11 -1.14
N LEU A 94 1.88 -6.11 -0.38
CA LEU A 94 3.29 -5.78 -0.21
C LEU A 94 3.83 -6.48 1.03
N ASP A 95 4.74 -7.42 0.82
CA ASP A 95 5.39 -8.17 1.91
C ASP A 95 6.73 -7.52 2.28
N LEU A 96 6.86 -7.11 3.55
CA LEU A 96 8.08 -6.50 4.08
C LEU A 96 8.65 -7.30 5.24
N ILE A 97 9.98 -7.34 5.34
CA ILE A 97 10.70 -7.71 6.55
C ILE A 97 11.28 -6.44 7.13
N VAL A 98 10.95 -6.12 8.38
CA VAL A 98 11.50 -4.95 9.09
C VAL A 98 11.98 -5.36 10.47
N THR A 99 13.18 -4.93 10.83
CA THR A 99 13.70 -5.12 12.19
C THR A 99 13.33 -3.89 13.02
N LEU A 100 12.39 -4.04 13.94
CA LEU A 100 12.01 -3.02 14.91
C LEU A 100 12.93 -3.04 16.13
N PRO A 101 12.94 -1.96 16.96
CA PRO A 101 13.74 -1.91 18.19
C PRO A 101 13.43 -3.06 19.16
N GLU A 102 14.32 -3.26 20.11
CA GLU A 102 14.09 -4.20 21.21
C GLU A 102 12.92 -3.71 22.07
N GLY A 103 11.99 -4.61 22.39
CA GLY A 103 10.77 -4.30 23.13
C GLY A 103 9.57 -3.93 22.26
N ALA A 104 9.75 -3.79 20.94
CA ALA A 104 8.61 -3.64 20.04
C ALA A 104 7.74 -4.90 20.05
N ASP A 105 6.43 -4.71 20.12
CA ASP A 105 5.45 -5.77 20.17
C ASP A 105 4.65 -5.90 18.85
N LEU A 106 3.62 -6.75 18.87
CA LEU A 106 2.77 -6.98 17.70
C LEU A 106 2.01 -5.70 17.30
N LEU A 107 1.61 -4.87 18.26
CA LEU A 107 0.89 -3.62 17.97
C LEU A 107 1.79 -2.64 17.22
N ASP A 108 3.08 -2.56 17.59
CA ASP A 108 4.04 -1.72 16.86
C ASP A 108 4.21 -2.17 15.40
N VAL A 109 4.17 -3.49 15.15
CA VAL A 109 4.22 -4.05 13.79
C VAL A 109 2.96 -3.70 13.01
N MET A 110 1.78 -3.85 13.63
CA MET A 110 0.50 -3.52 13.01
C MET A 110 0.39 -2.02 12.71
N ASP A 111 0.76 -1.16 13.65
CA ASP A 111 0.76 0.29 13.48
C ASP A 111 1.70 0.72 12.34
N LEU A 112 2.86 0.07 12.21
CA LEU A 112 3.78 0.32 11.11
C LEU A 112 3.17 -0.08 9.77
N ALA A 113 2.52 -1.26 9.70
CA ALA A 113 1.83 -1.71 8.50
C ALA A 113 0.74 -0.74 8.08
N ASP A 114 -0.15 -0.34 9.01
CA ASP A 114 -1.24 0.60 8.77
C ASP A 114 -0.72 1.97 8.27
N GLU A 115 0.38 2.46 8.86
CA GLU A 115 0.99 3.73 8.44
C GLU A 115 1.55 3.65 7.02
N ILE A 116 2.23 2.54 6.66
CA ILE A 116 2.73 2.31 5.29
C ILE A 116 1.55 2.16 4.32
N GLU A 117 0.52 1.37 4.66
CA GLU A 117 -0.70 1.24 3.84
C GLU A 117 -1.35 2.59 3.55
N SER A 118 -1.39 3.49 4.54
CA SER A 118 -1.96 4.82 4.35
C SER A 118 -1.18 5.65 3.32
N VAL A 119 0.13 5.41 3.20
CA VAL A 119 1.01 6.06 2.23
C VAL A 119 0.82 5.48 0.83
N ILE A 120 0.91 4.16 0.69
CA ILE A 120 0.97 3.51 -0.63
C ILE A 120 -0.40 3.06 -1.17
N GLY A 121 -1.38 2.83 -0.29
CA GLY A 121 -2.76 2.47 -0.66
C GLY A 121 -2.95 1.03 -1.12
N VAL A 122 -2.02 0.14 -0.81
CA VAL A 122 -2.13 -1.31 -0.96
C VAL A 122 -1.93 -1.97 0.40
N HIS A 123 -2.44 -3.20 0.55
CA HIS A 123 -2.26 -3.95 1.80
C HIS A 123 -0.79 -4.30 2.04
N VAL A 124 -0.37 -4.23 3.31
CA VAL A 124 1.03 -4.43 3.72
C VAL A 124 1.12 -5.47 4.82
N ASP A 125 1.83 -6.55 4.54
CA ASP A 125 2.20 -7.54 5.54
C ASP A 125 3.65 -7.31 6.00
N ILE A 126 3.83 -7.19 7.31
CA ILE A 126 5.17 -7.02 7.90
C ILE A 126 5.54 -8.23 8.74
N ALA A 127 6.62 -8.88 8.34
CA ALA A 127 7.29 -9.88 9.16
C ALA A 127 8.42 -9.23 9.98
N SER A 128 8.51 -9.59 11.26
CA SER A 128 9.62 -9.13 12.09
C SER A 128 10.94 -9.70 11.60
N GLY A 129 11.93 -8.84 11.42
CA GLY A 129 13.31 -9.27 11.09
C GLY A 129 13.96 -10.16 12.16
N ARG A 130 13.37 -10.27 13.35
CA ARG A 130 13.80 -11.17 14.44
C ARG A 130 13.10 -12.52 14.43
N SER A 131 12.07 -12.71 13.61
CA SER A 131 11.37 -13.99 13.49
C SER A 131 12.28 -15.04 12.84
N HIS A 132 12.14 -16.30 13.28
CA HIS A 132 12.92 -17.44 12.81
C HIS A 132 12.01 -18.57 12.34
N GLY A 133 12.56 -19.47 11.55
CA GLY A 133 11.87 -20.67 11.07
C GLY A 133 11.93 -20.81 9.55
N PRO A 134 11.55 -21.97 9.01
CA PRO A 134 11.73 -22.31 7.60
C PRO A 134 11.10 -21.31 6.62
N VAL A 135 9.91 -20.77 6.96
CA VAL A 135 9.19 -19.78 6.16
C VAL A 135 9.97 -18.45 6.12
N MET A 136 10.47 -18.00 7.26
CA MET A 136 11.28 -16.77 7.34
C MET A 136 12.63 -16.92 6.66
N ASP A 137 13.24 -18.10 6.75
CA ASP A 137 14.51 -18.39 6.07
C ASP A 137 14.32 -18.39 4.54
N GLN A 138 13.18 -18.89 4.07
CA GLN A 138 12.80 -18.80 2.66
C GLN A 138 12.59 -17.33 2.24
N ALA A 139 11.77 -16.58 2.99
CA ALA A 139 11.50 -15.18 2.73
C ALA A 139 12.79 -14.34 2.64
N ARG A 140 13.73 -14.56 3.56
CA ARG A 140 15.04 -13.86 3.54
C ARG A 140 15.90 -14.20 2.33
N ARG A 141 15.84 -15.43 1.81
CA ARG A 141 16.60 -15.81 0.60
C ARG A 141 16.09 -15.11 -0.65
N GLU A 142 14.80 -14.81 -0.71
CA GLU A 142 14.14 -14.14 -1.84
C GLU A 142 14.11 -12.61 -1.68
N ALA A 143 14.34 -12.12 -0.47
CA ALA A 143 14.18 -10.72 -0.15
C ALA A 143 15.24 -9.84 -0.82
N VAL A 144 14.81 -8.65 -1.23
CA VAL A 144 15.65 -7.59 -1.78
C VAL A 144 15.58 -6.36 -0.87
N PRO A 145 16.66 -5.57 -0.74
CA PRO A 145 16.64 -4.35 0.05
C PRO A 145 15.57 -3.35 -0.43
N LEU A 146 14.86 -2.76 0.55
CA LEU A 146 13.96 -1.64 0.30
C LEU A 146 14.76 -0.39 0.05
#